data_683340c9cd731eb897d71fefe987bcf8
#
_entry.id   683340c9cd731eb897d71fefe987bcf8
#
_cell.length_a   1.000
_cell.length_b   1.000
_cell.length_c   1.000
_cell.angle_alpha   90.00
_cell.angle_beta   90.00
_cell.angle_gamma   90.00
#
_symmetry.space_group_name_H-M   'P 1'
#
loop_
_entity.id
_entity.type
_entity.pdbx_description
1 polymer ?
#
loop_
_entity_poly.entity_id
_entity_poly.type
_entity_poly.pdbx_seq_one_letter_code
_entity_poly.pdbx_strand_id
1 'polypeptide(L)'
;MSIWLVRAGGSGEYESKFLNEGCVYITWDNFNTNLAELDSPESLRNSLALQYPDAKPATVKNWASQIWPFAKKMQIGDWIVLPSKKKASIHFGKITGSYKHIPSSPSPFFHARTVDWFAQDIPRSVQGQKF
;
A
#
# COMPACT_ATOMS: atom_id res chain seq x y z
N MET A 1 -14.56 -0.16 11.48
CA MET A 1 -13.23 0.43 11.15
C MET A 1 -12.19 -0.68 11.15
N SER A 2 -11.39 -0.74 10.11
CA SER A 2 -10.33 -1.75 9.97
C SER A 2 -8.96 -1.11 10.11
N ILE A 3 -7.96 -1.97 10.38
CA ILE A 3 -6.56 -1.55 10.48
C ILE A 3 -5.79 -2.35 9.43
N TRP A 4 -5.03 -1.64 8.61
CA TRP A 4 -4.28 -2.23 7.50
C TRP A 4 -2.78 -2.02 7.70
N LEU A 5 -2.02 -3.09 7.54
CA LEU A 5 -0.56 -3.02 7.53
C LEU A 5 -0.11 -2.69 6.10
N VAL A 6 0.72 -1.67 5.95
CA VAL A 6 1.24 -1.28 4.64
C VAL A 6 2.76 -1.25 4.66
N ARG A 7 3.36 -1.27 3.48
CA ARG A 7 4.80 -1.18 3.29
C ARG A 7 5.11 -0.08 2.29
N ALA A 8 6.22 0.61 2.51
CA ALA A 8 6.67 1.68 1.64
C ALA A 8 7.81 1.17 0.75
N GLY A 9 7.50 0.23 -0.13
CA GLY A 9 8.47 -0.49 -0.95
C GLY A 9 8.98 -1.73 -0.26
N GLY A 10 9.80 -2.52 -0.96
CA GLY A 10 10.32 -3.79 -0.43
C GLY A 10 11.27 -3.63 0.74
N SER A 11 12.04 -2.53 0.76
CA SER A 11 13.01 -2.23 1.82
C SER A 11 12.70 -0.93 2.57
N GLY A 12 11.48 -0.42 2.45
CA GLY A 12 11.10 0.83 3.09
C GLY A 12 11.66 2.07 2.41
N GLU A 13 12.09 1.95 1.17
CA GLU A 13 12.73 3.04 0.44
C GLU A 13 11.81 4.23 0.17
N TYR A 14 10.49 4.04 0.23
CA TYR A 14 9.52 5.11 -0.03
C TYR A 14 8.88 5.67 1.24
N GLU A 15 9.38 5.33 2.40
CA GLU A 15 8.80 5.76 3.68
C GLU A 15 8.68 7.28 3.77
N SER A 16 9.76 8.00 3.48
CA SER A 16 9.76 9.47 3.54
C SER A 16 8.73 10.08 2.58
N LYS A 17 8.60 9.49 1.39
CA LYS A 17 7.63 9.96 0.40
C LYS A 17 6.19 9.80 0.92
N PHE A 18 5.88 8.66 1.52
CA PHE A 18 4.54 8.42 2.09
C PHE A 18 4.22 9.44 3.17
N LEU A 19 5.15 9.64 4.09
CA LEU A 19 4.95 10.56 5.22
C LEU A 19 4.87 12.02 4.77
N ASN A 20 5.77 12.42 3.87
CA ASN A 20 5.84 13.82 3.41
C ASN A 20 4.67 14.21 2.52
N GLU A 21 4.16 13.27 1.72
CA GLU A 21 3.07 13.56 0.80
C GLU A 21 1.69 13.28 1.41
N GLY A 22 1.64 12.70 2.61
CA GLY A 22 0.36 12.40 3.26
C GLY A 22 -0.45 11.37 2.49
N CYS A 23 0.18 10.27 2.09
CA CYS A 23 -0.50 9.23 1.33
C CYS A 23 0.20 7.87 1.48
N VAL A 24 -0.46 6.85 0.97
CA VAL A 24 0.12 5.53 0.75
C VAL A 24 0.01 5.19 -0.73
N TYR A 25 0.98 4.45 -1.23
CA TYR A 25 1.00 3.95 -2.60
C TYR A 25 1.15 2.44 -2.58
N ILE A 26 0.59 1.75 -3.58
CA ILE A 26 1.09 0.42 -3.92
C ILE A 26 2.16 0.60 -4.99
N THR A 27 3.26 -0.13 -4.84
CA THR A 27 4.49 0.19 -5.59
C THR A 27 4.99 -1.01 -6.40
N TRP A 28 4.17 -1.48 -7.32
CA TRP A 28 4.57 -2.49 -8.31
C TRP A 28 5.06 -1.80 -9.57
N ASP A 29 6.30 -2.09 -9.95
CA ASP A 29 6.97 -1.43 -11.08
C ASP A 29 6.17 -1.57 -12.37
N ASN A 30 5.92 -0.43 -13.02
CA ASN A 30 5.25 -0.36 -14.32
C ASN A 30 3.81 -0.89 -14.34
N PHE A 31 3.20 -1.13 -13.19
CA PHE A 31 1.83 -1.63 -13.12
C PHE A 31 0.85 -0.44 -13.12
N ASN A 32 0.50 0.05 -14.31
CA ASN A 32 -0.31 1.25 -14.50
C ASN A 32 -1.76 0.93 -14.86
N THR A 33 -2.26 -0.22 -14.48
CA THR A 33 -3.64 -0.61 -14.70
C THR A 33 -4.56 0.10 -13.71
N ASN A 34 -5.64 0.74 -14.19
CA ASN A 34 -6.61 1.37 -13.30
C ASN A 34 -7.38 0.30 -12.53
N LEU A 35 -7.11 0.19 -11.23
CA LEU A 35 -7.70 -0.84 -10.40
C LEU A 35 -9.21 -0.63 -10.20
N ALA A 36 -9.70 0.60 -10.37
CA ALA A 36 -11.13 0.87 -10.25
C ALA A 36 -11.94 0.18 -11.35
N GLU A 37 -11.32 -0.11 -12.49
CA GLU A 37 -11.98 -0.77 -13.62
C GLU A 37 -12.00 -2.29 -13.50
N LEU A 38 -11.29 -2.86 -12.54
CA LEU A 38 -11.28 -4.30 -12.32
C LEU A 38 -12.42 -4.68 -11.38
N ASP A 39 -13.23 -5.65 -11.79
CA ASP A 39 -14.45 -6.02 -11.06
C ASP A 39 -14.31 -7.29 -10.23
N SER A 40 -13.18 -7.98 -10.30
CA SER A 40 -12.97 -9.21 -9.54
C SER A 40 -11.49 -9.41 -9.21
N PRO A 41 -11.16 -10.15 -8.13
CA PRO A 41 -9.77 -10.52 -7.86
C PRO A 41 -9.14 -11.30 -9.01
N GLU A 42 -9.93 -12.08 -9.74
CA GLU A 42 -9.43 -12.81 -10.90
C GLU A 42 -8.97 -11.88 -12.01
N SER A 43 -9.73 -10.81 -12.30
CA SER A 43 -9.32 -9.83 -13.31
C SER A 43 -8.02 -9.14 -12.91
N LEU A 44 -7.80 -8.89 -11.63
CA LEU A 44 -6.53 -8.36 -11.15
C LEU A 44 -5.38 -9.35 -11.38
N ARG A 45 -5.58 -10.61 -11.03
CA ARG A 45 -4.56 -11.66 -11.26
C ARG A 45 -4.20 -11.75 -12.74
N ASN A 46 -5.20 -11.69 -13.62
CA ASN A 46 -4.97 -11.72 -15.06
C ASN A 46 -4.13 -10.52 -15.52
N SER A 47 -4.43 -9.33 -15.04
CA SER A 47 -3.66 -8.12 -15.37
C SER A 47 -2.22 -8.21 -14.89
N LEU A 48 -1.99 -8.75 -13.68
CA LEU A 48 -0.65 -8.94 -13.15
C LEU A 48 0.13 -9.98 -13.97
N ALA A 49 -0.52 -11.06 -14.35
CA ALA A 49 0.12 -12.11 -15.16
C ALA A 49 0.54 -11.58 -16.54
N LEU A 50 -0.26 -10.69 -17.13
CA LEU A 50 0.09 -10.06 -18.41
C LEU A 50 1.27 -9.10 -18.25
N GLN A 51 1.30 -8.32 -17.16
CA GLN A 51 2.38 -7.37 -16.90
C GLN A 51 3.69 -8.06 -16.54
N TYR A 52 3.61 -9.18 -15.81
CA TYR A 52 4.78 -9.90 -15.32
C TYR A 52 4.72 -11.35 -15.76
N PRO A 53 4.95 -11.62 -17.06
CA PRO A 53 4.74 -12.98 -17.61
C PRO A 53 5.67 -14.04 -17.02
N ASP A 54 6.79 -13.63 -16.45
CA ASP A 54 7.75 -14.56 -15.83
C ASP A 54 7.39 -14.91 -14.38
N ALA A 55 6.41 -14.23 -13.79
CA ALA A 55 6.01 -14.50 -12.42
C ALA A 55 5.24 -15.81 -12.33
N LYS A 56 5.50 -16.58 -11.28
CA LYS A 56 4.79 -17.83 -11.03
C LYS A 56 3.35 -17.55 -10.62
N PRO A 57 2.39 -18.46 -10.92
CA PRO A 57 1.00 -18.25 -10.52
C PRO A 57 0.80 -17.99 -9.02
N ALA A 58 1.55 -18.68 -8.16
CA ALA A 58 1.47 -18.46 -6.72
C ALA A 58 1.95 -17.06 -6.33
N THR A 59 2.97 -16.54 -7.00
CA THR A 59 3.47 -15.19 -6.79
C THR A 59 2.42 -14.15 -7.18
N VAL A 60 1.80 -14.32 -8.34
CA VAL A 60 0.74 -13.42 -8.83
C VAL A 60 -0.44 -13.42 -7.86
N LYS A 61 -0.83 -14.59 -7.37
CA LYS A 61 -1.91 -14.70 -6.39
C LYS A 61 -1.58 -13.96 -5.09
N ASN A 62 -0.34 -14.08 -4.63
CA ASN A 62 0.11 -13.38 -3.44
C ASN A 62 0.07 -11.84 -3.64
N TRP A 63 0.57 -11.37 -4.76
CA TRP A 63 0.53 -9.95 -5.09
C TRP A 63 -0.90 -9.42 -5.15
N ALA A 64 -1.79 -10.15 -5.81
CA ALA A 64 -3.19 -9.75 -5.93
C ALA A 64 -3.85 -9.64 -4.55
N SER A 65 -3.50 -10.53 -3.62
CA SER A 65 -4.06 -10.49 -2.26
C SER A 65 -3.63 -9.23 -1.49
N GLN A 66 -2.52 -8.63 -1.86
CA GLN A 66 -2.05 -7.37 -1.27
C GLN A 66 -2.63 -6.14 -1.97
N ILE A 67 -2.74 -6.19 -3.29
CA ILE A 67 -3.18 -5.07 -4.11
C ILE A 67 -4.71 -4.88 -4.04
N TRP A 68 -5.46 -5.97 -4.09
CA TRP A 68 -6.93 -5.91 -4.15
C TRP A 68 -7.54 -5.14 -2.99
N PRO A 69 -7.15 -5.41 -1.71
CA PRO A 69 -7.72 -4.65 -0.59
C PRO A 69 -7.45 -3.15 -0.66
N PHE A 70 -6.29 -2.76 -1.18
CA PHE A 70 -5.92 -1.36 -1.28
C PHE A 70 -6.96 -0.55 -2.08
N ALA A 71 -7.42 -1.10 -3.20
CA ALA A 71 -8.36 -0.41 -4.07
C ALA A 71 -9.82 -0.71 -3.73
N LYS A 72 -10.12 -1.90 -3.21
CA LYS A 72 -11.50 -2.41 -3.15
C LYS A 72 -12.06 -2.59 -1.75
N LYS A 73 -11.21 -2.70 -0.72
CA LYS A 73 -11.67 -2.99 0.63
C LYS A 73 -11.39 -1.89 1.65
N MET A 74 -10.27 -1.20 1.51
CA MET A 74 -9.94 -0.10 2.40
C MET A 74 -10.97 1.01 2.29
N GLN A 75 -11.38 1.56 3.42
CA GLN A 75 -12.40 2.59 3.49
C GLN A 75 -11.86 3.85 4.16
N ILE A 76 -12.42 4.99 3.79
CA ILE A 76 -12.12 6.25 4.47
C ILE A 76 -12.45 6.08 5.95
N GLY A 77 -11.50 6.47 6.81
CA GLY A 77 -11.61 6.29 8.25
C GLY A 77 -10.87 5.07 8.78
N ASP A 78 -10.49 4.12 7.92
CA ASP A 78 -9.67 2.99 8.35
C ASP A 78 -8.28 3.47 8.75
N TRP A 79 -7.64 2.74 9.65
CA TRP A 79 -6.29 3.05 10.08
C TRP A 79 -5.26 2.31 9.23
N ILE A 80 -4.12 2.96 9.07
CA ILE A 80 -2.95 2.43 8.38
C ILE A 80 -1.82 2.33 9.40
N VAL A 81 -1.12 1.21 9.38
CA VAL A 81 0.09 0.99 10.19
C VAL A 81 1.26 0.79 9.23
N LEU A 82 2.27 1.63 9.35
CA LEU A 82 3.47 1.57 8.53
C LEU A 82 4.69 1.38 9.43
N PRO A 83 5.17 0.14 9.59
CA PRO A 83 6.43 -0.09 10.32
C PRO A 83 7.61 0.48 9.54
N SER A 84 8.49 1.20 10.22
CA SER A 84 9.70 1.71 9.60
C SER A 84 10.70 0.57 9.38
N LYS A 85 11.36 0.60 8.22
CA LYS A 85 12.50 -0.28 7.92
C LYS A 85 13.83 0.38 8.26
N LYS A 86 13.81 1.67 8.59
CA LYS A 86 15.02 2.46 8.84
C LYS A 86 15.29 2.65 10.33
N LYS A 87 14.25 2.54 11.15
CA LYS A 87 14.34 2.71 12.59
C LYS A 87 13.42 1.71 13.28
N ALA A 88 13.60 1.53 14.58
CA ALA A 88 12.71 0.71 15.40
C ALA A 88 11.47 1.53 15.80
N SER A 89 10.66 1.91 14.81
CA SER A 89 9.49 2.73 15.03
C SER A 89 8.34 2.34 14.11
N ILE A 90 7.15 2.83 14.43
CA ILE A 90 5.92 2.58 13.66
C ILE A 90 5.20 3.91 13.46
N HIS A 91 4.63 4.09 12.27
CA HIS A 91 3.79 5.23 11.96
C HIS A 91 2.34 4.80 11.87
N PHE A 92 1.43 5.64 12.34
CA PHE A 92 -0.01 5.38 12.29
C PHE A 92 -0.70 6.48 11.51
N GLY A 93 -1.58 6.10 10.62
CA GLY A 93 -2.34 7.04 9.82
C GLY A 93 -3.79 6.63 9.69
N LYS A 94 -4.60 7.55 9.19
CA LYS A 94 -6.01 7.35 8.92
C LYS A 94 -6.29 7.66 7.47
N ILE A 95 -6.96 6.76 6.77
CA ILE A 95 -7.30 6.96 5.36
C ILE A 95 -8.31 8.10 5.25
N THR A 96 -8.01 9.10 4.42
CA THR A 96 -8.84 10.27 4.22
C THR A 96 -9.41 10.37 2.82
N GLY A 97 -8.95 9.53 1.89
CA GLY A 97 -9.41 9.57 0.50
C GLY A 97 -9.64 8.20 -0.11
N SER A 98 -10.41 8.18 -1.18
CA SER A 98 -10.66 6.97 -1.96
C SER A 98 -9.44 6.62 -2.81
N TYR A 99 -9.44 5.41 -3.37
CA TYR A 99 -8.41 4.98 -4.31
C TYR A 99 -8.32 5.96 -5.49
N LYS A 100 -7.11 6.32 -5.86
CA LYS A 100 -6.83 7.18 -7.02
C LYS A 100 -5.84 6.51 -7.96
N HIS A 101 -6.18 6.48 -9.23
CA HIS A 101 -5.27 6.08 -10.28
C HIS A 101 -4.66 7.34 -10.91
N ILE A 102 -3.32 7.41 -10.94
CA ILE A 102 -2.57 8.55 -11.45
C ILE A 102 -1.67 8.07 -12.60
N PRO A 103 -2.23 7.93 -13.81
CA PRO A 103 -1.49 7.30 -14.92
C PRO A 103 -0.25 8.08 -15.37
N SER A 104 -0.20 9.39 -15.11
CA SER A 104 0.94 10.23 -15.48
C SER A 104 2.03 10.29 -14.40
N SER A 105 1.81 9.64 -13.27
CA SER A 105 2.81 9.61 -12.20
C SER A 105 4.01 8.76 -12.60
N PRO A 106 5.22 9.07 -12.09
CA PRO A 106 6.36 8.19 -12.36
C PRO A 106 6.14 6.82 -11.72
N SER A 107 6.64 5.77 -12.39
CA SER A 107 6.59 4.41 -11.84
C SER A 107 7.38 4.37 -10.53
N PRO A 108 6.91 3.65 -9.51
CA PRO A 108 5.71 2.82 -9.44
C PRO A 108 4.49 3.51 -8.80
N PHE A 109 4.44 4.83 -8.78
CA PHE A 109 3.48 5.60 -7.97
C PHE A 109 2.17 5.90 -8.69
N PHE A 110 1.59 4.89 -9.34
CA PHE A 110 0.35 5.05 -10.12
C PHE A 110 -0.92 4.93 -9.28
N HIS A 111 -0.83 4.39 -8.06
CA HIS A 111 -1.98 4.05 -7.23
C HIS A 111 -1.81 4.63 -5.84
N ALA A 112 -2.71 5.51 -5.44
CA ALA A 112 -2.56 6.26 -4.19
C ALA A 112 -3.87 6.32 -3.41
N ARG A 113 -3.72 6.51 -2.10
CA ARG A 113 -4.80 6.93 -1.20
C ARG A 113 -4.23 7.95 -0.23
N THR A 114 -4.96 9.04 0.00
CA THR A 114 -4.53 10.05 0.96
C THR A 114 -4.70 9.54 2.38
N VAL A 115 -3.78 9.93 3.24
CA VAL A 115 -3.71 9.49 4.63
C VAL A 115 -3.32 10.67 5.51
N ASP A 116 -3.97 10.79 6.65
CA ASP A 116 -3.53 11.69 7.72
C ASP A 116 -2.64 10.87 8.66
N TRP A 117 -1.33 11.13 8.63
CA TRP A 117 -0.36 10.47 9.49
C TRP A 117 -0.40 11.15 10.87
N PHE A 118 -1.30 10.68 11.74
CA PHE A 118 -1.56 11.34 13.01
C PHE A 118 -0.56 10.99 14.12
N ALA A 119 0.25 9.94 13.93
CA ALA A 119 1.30 9.56 14.88
C ALA A 119 2.49 8.98 14.13
N GLN A 120 3.64 9.66 14.20
CA GLN A 120 4.83 9.24 13.50
C GLN A 120 5.93 8.88 14.49
N ASP A 121 6.81 7.96 14.06
CA ASP A 121 8.01 7.59 14.84
C ASP A 121 7.70 7.10 16.25
N ILE A 122 6.62 6.35 16.41
CA ILE A 122 6.29 5.74 17.71
C ILE A 122 7.28 4.60 17.95
N PRO A 123 8.10 4.67 19.00
CA PRO A 123 9.12 3.64 19.24
C PRO A 123 8.52 2.25 19.42
N ARG A 124 9.11 1.25 18.78
CA ARG A 124 8.67 -0.13 18.95
C ARG A 124 8.86 -0.63 20.37
N SER A 125 9.82 -0.07 21.08
CA SER A 125 10.03 -0.44 22.48
C SER A 125 8.80 -0.17 23.33
N VAL A 126 7.95 0.80 22.94
CA VAL A 126 6.68 1.06 23.62
C VAL A 126 5.69 -0.08 23.35
N GLN A 127 5.56 -0.52 22.09
CA GLN A 127 4.66 -1.61 21.73
C GLN A 127 5.21 -2.96 22.13
N GLY A 128 6.53 -3.13 22.12
CA GLY A 128 7.17 -4.40 22.42
C GLY A 128 7.37 -4.72 23.88
N GLN A 129 7.09 -3.79 24.77
CA GLN A 129 7.23 -4.01 26.19
C GLN A 129 6.15 -4.97 26.70
N LYS A 130 6.52 -5.68 27.76
CA LYS A 130 5.55 -6.54 28.45
C LYS A 130 4.83 -5.72 29.50
N PHE A 131 3.57 -5.70 29.35
CA PHE A 131 2.72 -4.96 30.25
C PHE A 131 1.90 -5.89 31.12
#